data_5a997d421c0bd3dd7da1f4d282ea34d2
#
_entry.id   5a997d421c0bd3dd7da1f4d282ea34d2
#
_cell.length_a   1.000
_cell.length_b   1.000
_cell.length_c   1.000
_cell.angle_alpha   90.00
_cell.angle_beta   90.00
_cell.angle_gamma   90.00
#
_symmetry.space_group_name_H-M   'P 1'
#
loop_
_entity.id
_entity.type
_entity.pdbx_description
1 polymer ?
#
loop_
_entity_poly.entity_id
_entity_poly.type
_entity_poly.pdbx_seq_one_letter_code
_entity_poly.pdbx_strand_id
1 'polypeptide(L)'
;ALKKVRKSTEAATKKLNSEWNKERKQIMEKLKTHKDYIQELQIVFNTFIRLRDKDAGCVSCGRSLHGLKYDAGHFYSAGGNPSVRFDEDNCFAQCVHCNRDKHGNLLEYAERLPGRIGVERFERLKEKRNKTDKFSIPELIAKKVHYQSLIKILKEK
;
A
#
# COMPACT_ATOMS: atom_id res chain seq x y z
N ALA A 1 -28.50 -16.52 41.17
CA ALA A 1 -29.28 -15.47 40.47
C ALA A 1 -28.38 -14.36 39.87
N LEU A 2 -27.52 -13.70 40.65
CA LEU A 2 -26.67 -12.58 40.24
C LEU A 2 -25.70 -12.88 39.08
N LYS A 3 -25.03 -14.05 39.08
CA LYS A 3 -24.12 -14.46 37.99
C LYS A 3 -24.84 -14.61 36.63
N LYS A 4 -26.11 -15.10 36.65
CA LYS A 4 -26.91 -15.26 35.42
C LYS A 4 -27.36 -13.93 34.84
N VAL A 5 -27.74 -12.97 35.69
CA VAL A 5 -28.09 -11.59 35.29
C VAL A 5 -26.88 -10.88 34.69
N ARG A 6 -25.72 -10.95 35.36
CA ARG A 6 -24.47 -10.34 34.87
C ARG A 6 -24.05 -10.87 33.49
N LYS A 7 -24.13 -12.19 33.28
CA LYS A 7 -23.83 -12.82 31.98
C LYS A 7 -24.82 -12.39 30.89
N SER A 8 -26.09 -12.21 31.23
CA SER A 8 -27.13 -11.75 30.31
C SER A 8 -26.89 -10.26 29.91
N THR A 9 -26.55 -9.39 30.87
CA THR A 9 -26.24 -7.99 30.57
C THR A 9 -24.96 -7.81 29.73
N GLU A 10 -23.92 -8.59 30.02
CA GLU A 10 -22.69 -8.59 29.22
C GLU A 10 -22.96 -9.02 27.76
N ALA A 11 -23.78 -10.06 27.54
CA ALA A 11 -24.17 -10.51 26.21
C ALA A 11 -24.98 -9.45 25.44
N ALA A 12 -25.93 -8.79 26.13
CA ALA A 12 -26.74 -7.71 25.54
C ALA A 12 -25.88 -6.50 25.15
N THR A 13 -24.96 -6.09 26.03
CA THR A 13 -24.00 -5.01 25.75
C THR A 13 -23.11 -5.32 24.56
N LYS A 14 -22.59 -6.55 24.48
CA LYS A 14 -21.77 -7.02 23.34
C LYS A 14 -22.54 -6.97 22.02
N LYS A 15 -23.81 -7.37 22.03
CA LYS A 15 -24.69 -7.32 20.85
C LYS A 15 -24.92 -5.88 20.40
N LEU A 16 -25.29 -5.00 21.32
CA LEU A 16 -25.52 -3.57 21.08
C LEU A 16 -24.26 -2.89 20.51
N ASN A 17 -23.09 -3.15 21.08
CA ASN A 17 -21.82 -2.62 20.58
C ASN A 17 -21.50 -3.15 19.16
N SER A 18 -21.84 -4.40 18.85
CA SER A 18 -21.67 -4.96 17.52
C SER A 18 -22.58 -4.28 16.48
N GLU A 19 -23.84 -4.04 16.83
CA GLU A 19 -24.80 -3.34 15.96
C GLU A 19 -24.38 -1.89 15.73
N TRP A 20 -24.01 -1.18 16.80
CA TRP A 20 -23.48 0.19 16.72
C TRP A 20 -22.23 0.28 15.82
N ASN A 21 -21.30 -0.65 15.96
CA ASN A 21 -20.09 -0.68 15.14
C ASN A 21 -20.40 -0.94 13.64
N LYS A 22 -21.42 -1.75 13.33
CA LYS A 22 -21.88 -1.98 11.96
C LYS A 22 -22.47 -0.71 11.35
N GLU A 23 -23.36 -0.06 12.10
CA GLU A 23 -24.01 1.18 11.65
C GLU A 23 -22.98 2.30 11.44
N ARG A 24 -22.08 2.50 12.40
CA ARG A 24 -20.98 3.45 12.30
C ARG A 24 -20.10 3.18 11.05
N LYS A 25 -19.79 1.91 10.78
CA LYS A 25 -19.02 1.52 9.59
C LYS A 25 -19.75 1.88 8.29
N GLN A 26 -21.06 1.67 8.23
CA GLN A 26 -21.87 2.02 7.06
C GLN A 26 -21.91 3.54 6.83
N ILE A 27 -22.07 4.31 7.90
CA ILE A 27 -22.07 5.77 7.84
C ILE A 27 -20.69 6.26 7.36
N MET A 28 -19.62 5.77 7.95
CA MET A 28 -18.26 6.15 7.55
C MET A 28 -17.95 5.77 6.10
N GLU A 29 -18.44 4.63 5.60
CA GLU A 29 -18.27 4.24 4.19
C GLU A 29 -18.97 5.21 3.23
N LYS A 30 -20.19 5.68 3.58
CA LYS A 30 -20.92 6.68 2.80
C LYS A 30 -20.27 8.06 2.78
N LEU A 31 -19.49 8.38 3.81
CA LEU A 31 -18.79 9.67 3.97
C LEU A 31 -17.38 9.68 3.38
N LYS A 32 -16.90 8.56 2.83
CA LYS A 32 -15.57 8.47 2.24
C LYS A 32 -15.38 9.44 1.11
N THR A 33 -14.29 10.18 1.20
CA THR A 33 -13.82 11.08 0.13
C THR A 33 -12.88 10.33 -0.84
N HIS A 34 -12.63 10.91 -2.01
CA HIS A 34 -11.64 10.40 -2.96
C HIS A 34 -10.25 10.20 -2.30
N LYS A 35 -9.87 11.09 -1.39
CA LYS A 35 -8.62 10.99 -0.63
C LYS A 35 -8.57 9.74 0.25
N ASP A 36 -9.68 9.36 0.87
CA ASP A 36 -9.76 8.16 1.72
C ASP A 36 -9.55 6.89 0.89
N TYR A 37 -10.14 6.79 -0.30
CA TYR A 37 -9.91 5.67 -1.22
C TYR A 37 -8.44 5.58 -1.67
N ILE A 38 -7.80 6.71 -1.94
CA ILE A 38 -6.36 6.74 -2.26
C ILE A 38 -5.52 6.23 -1.08
N GLN A 39 -5.82 6.66 0.15
CA GLN A 39 -5.08 6.23 1.34
C GLN A 39 -5.25 4.74 1.62
N GLU A 40 -6.47 4.22 1.50
CA GLU A 40 -6.75 2.79 1.66
C GLU A 40 -6.00 1.94 0.62
N LEU A 41 -6.03 2.34 -0.64
CA LEU A 41 -5.27 1.67 -1.69
C LEU A 41 -3.76 1.76 -1.44
N GLN A 42 -3.25 2.91 -0.97
CA GLN A 42 -1.83 3.08 -0.67
C GLN A 42 -1.32 2.09 0.37
N ILE A 43 -2.09 1.84 1.42
CA ILE A 43 -1.74 0.86 2.46
C ILE A 43 -1.66 -0.55 1.86
N VAL A 44 -2.64 -0.93 1.06
CA VAL A 44 -2.71 -2.25 0.40
C VAL A 44 -1.57 -2.40 -0.62
N PHE A 45 -1.37 -1.40 -1.47
CA PHE A 45 -0.31 -1.38 -2.48
C PHE A 45 1.09 -1.49 -1.84
N ASN A 46 1.37 -0.70 -0.80
CA ASN A 46 2.64 -0.76 -0.09
C ASN A 46 2.87 -2.13 0.56
N THR A 47 1.82 -2.77 1.05
CA THR A 47 1.89 -4.14 1.60
C THR A 47 2.22 -5.15 0.50
N PHE A 48 1.58 -5.06 -0.66
CA PHE A 48 1.88 -5.89 -1.82
C PHE A 48 3.34 -5.73 -2.25
N ILE A 49 3.84 -4.50 -2.42
CA ILE A 49 5.23 -4.22 -2.81
C ILE A 49 6.23 -4.85 -1.83
N ARG A 50 6.01 -4.69 -0.52
CA ARG A 50 6.89 -5.30 0.48
C ARG A 50 6.90 -6.82 0.41
N LEU A 51 5.75 -7.46 0.18
CA LEU A 51 5.68 -8.91 0.03
C LEU A 51 6.29 -9.40 -1.28
N ARG A 52 6.04 -8.70 -2.39
CA ARG A 52 6.60 -9.01 -3.71
C ARG A 52 8.13 -9.02 -3.68
N ASP A 53 8.70 -8.04 -3.00
CA ASP A 53 10.15 -7.77 -3.04
C ASP A 53 10.90 -8.28 -1.81
N LYS A 54 10.28 -9.10 -0.94
CA LYS A 54 10.86 -9.54 0.34
C LYS A 54 12.28 -10.13 0.21
N ASP A 55 12.56 -10.82 -0.88
CA ASP A 55 13.84 -11.49 -1.14
C ASP A 55 14.74 -10.75 -2.15
N ALA A 56 14.30 -9.62 -2.67
CA ALA A 56 14.96 -8.92 -3.77
C ALA A 56 15.98 -7.85 -3.34
N GLY A 57 16.11 -7.59 -2.05
CA GLY A 57 16.97 -6.55 -1.50
C GLY A 57 16.48 -5.12 -1.73
N CYS A 58 17.17 -4.18 -1.11
CA CYS A 58 16.89 -2.75 -1.24
C CYS A 58 17.17 -2.27 -2.68
N VAL A 59 16.18 -1.65 -3.31
CA VAL A 59 16.31 -1.18 -4.69
C VAL A 59 17.43 -0.16 -4.88
N SER A 60 17.70 0.70 -3.89
CA SER A 60 18.72 1.74 -4.00
C SER A 60 20.14 1.25 -3.65
N CYS A 61 20.35 0.60 -2.50
CA CYS A 61 21.70 0.21 -2.07
C CYS A 61 22.02 -1.28 -2.23
N GLY A 62 21.06 -2.09 -2.65
CA GLY A 62 21.24 -3.52 -2.88
C GLY A 62 21.35 -4.40 -1.64
N ARG A 63 21.34 -3.82 -0.39
CA ARG A 63 21.47 -4.63 0.81
C ARG A 63 20.31 -5.59 0.98
N SER A 64 20.56 -6.75 1.58
CA SER A 64 19.50 -7.67 1.99
C SER A 64 18.52 -6.99 2.95
N LEU A 65 17.24 -7.29 2.78
CA LEU A 65 16.15 -6.81 3.65
C LEU A 65 15.72 -7.86 4.66
N HIS A 66 16.32 -9.04 4.61
CA HIS A 66 15.97 -10.16 5.50
C HIS A 66 16.17 -9.78 6.97
N GLY A 67 15.14 -9.98 7.78
CA GLY A 67 15.14 -9.62 9.21
C GLY A 67 15.12 -8.11 9.52
N LEU A 68 15.03 -7.25 8.51
CA LEU A 68 15.01 -5.80 8.68
C LEU A 68 13.63 -5.21 8.43
N LYS A 69 13.36 -4.05 9.03
CA LYS A 69 12.23 -3.20 8.62
C LYS A 69 12.60 -2.52 7.30
N TYR A 70 11.64 -2.49 6.39
CA TYR A 70 11.77 -1.81 5.10
C TYR A 70 10.43 -1.27 4.63
N ASP A 71 10.49 -0.30 3.76
CA ASP A 71 9.34 0.42 3.22
C ASP A 71 9.12 0.08 1.74
N ALA A 72 7.94 0.43 1.21
CA ALA A 72 7.68 0.54 -0.21
C ALA A 72 8.08 1.95 -0.65
N GLY A 73 9.25 2.08 -1.29
CA GLY A 73 9.81 3.36 -1.73
C GLY A 73 9.43 3.66 -3.18
N HIS A 74 8.90 4.86 -3.42
CA HIS A 74 8.55 5.33 -4.76
C HIS A 74 9.74 6.04 -5.40
N PHE A 75 10.03 5.74 -6.67
CA PHE A 75 11.03 6.48 -7.46
C PHE A 75 10.54 7.89 -7.78
N TYR A 76 9.39 8.02 -8.40
CA TYR A 76 8.66 9.29 -8.51
C TYR A 76 7.68 9.40 -7.36
N SER A 77 7.75 10.48 -6.59
CA SER A 77 6.96 10.64 -5.37
C SER A 77 5.46 10.45 -5.62
N ALA A 78 4.81 9.72 -4.76
CA ALA A 78 3.38 9.42 -4.86
C ALA A 78 2.49 10.68 -4.81
N GLY A 79 2.94 11.73 -4.10
CA GLY A 79 2.21 12.99 -4.01
C GLY A 79 2.35 13.87 -5.26
N GLY A 80 3.56 13.95 -5.80
CA GLY A 80 3.85 14.80 -6.95
C GLY A 80 3.53 14.18 -8.31
N ASN A 81 3.38 12.84 -8.38
CA ASN A 81 3.18 12.12 -9.65
C ASN A 81 2.00 11.14 -9.53
N PRO A 82 0.75 11.65 -9.53
CA PRO A 82 -0.44 10.81 -9.30
C PRO A 82 -0.63 9.70 -10.33
N SER A 83 -0.25 9.90 -11.58
CA SER A 83 -0.35 8.92 -12.67
C SER A 83 0.46 7.64 -12.46
N VAL A 84 1.58 7.74 -11.73
CA VAL A 84 2.47 6.60 -11.43
C VAL A 84 2.46 6.20 -9.96
N ARG A 85 1.55 6.75 -9.17
CA ARG A 85 1.45 6.47 -7.73
C ARG A 85 1.28 4.99 -7.41
N PHE A 86 0.49 4.28 -8.21
CA PHE A 86 0.20 2.86 -8.07
C PHE A 86 0.76 2.06 -9.26
N ASP A 87 1.84 2.53 -9.85
CA ASP A 87 2.57 1.80 -10.88
C ASP A 87 3.64 0.93 -10.21
N GLU A 88 3.62 -0.36 -10.53
CA GLU A 88 4.56 -1.33 -9.94
C GLU A 88 6.01 -1.08 -10.34
N ASP A 89 6.23 -0.43 -11.48
CA ASP A 89 7.55 -0.03 -11.94
C ASP A 89 8.09 1.20 -11.21
N ASN A 90 7.21 1.93 -10.53
CA ASN A 90 7.54 3.12 -9.76
C ASN A 90 7.82 2.84 -8.28
N CYS A 91 7.57 1.62 -7.78
CA CYS A 91 7.63 1.35 -6.35
C CYS A 91 8.27 0.00 -6.04
N PHE A 92 9.30 0.01 -5.20
CA PHE A 92 10.04 -1.18 -4.79
C PHE A 92 10.40 -1.16 -3.30
N ALA A 93 10.74 -2.34 -2.76
CA ALA A 93 11.21 -2.44 -1.38
C ALA A 93 12.53 -1.67 -1.21
N GLN A 94 12.57 -0.83 -0.19
CA GLN A 94 13.68 0.05 0.13
C GLN A 94 13.96 0.01 1.63
N CYS A 95 15.23 -0.13 2.04
CA CYS A 95 15.56 -0.11 3.46
C CYS A 95 15.23 1.27 4.07
N VAL A 96 14.93 1.29 5.38
CA VAL A 96 14.57 2.52 6.10
C VAL A 96 15.61 3.63 5.89
N HIS A 97 16.90 3.29 5.94
CA HIS A 97 17.98 4.26 5.73
C HIS A 97 17.90 4.94 4.35
N CYS A 98 17.73 4.16 3.26
CA CYS A 98 17.60 4.77 1.93
C CYS A 98 16.28 5.55 1.76
N ASN A 99 15.17 4.98 2.24
CA ASN A 99 13.85 5.58 2.03
C ASN A 99 13.61 6.83 2.89
N ARG A 100 13.98 6.80 4.18
CA ARG A 100 13.69 7.86 5.13
C ARG A 100 14.87 8.79 5.34
N ASP A 101 16.02 8.27 5.72
CA ASP A 101 17.17 9.10 6.12
C ASP A 101 17.82 9.77 4.91
N LYS A 102 17.83 9.08 3.75
CA LYS A 102 18.35 9.61 2.47
C LYS A 102 17.25 10.10 1.51
N HIS A 103 16.04 10.35 2.02
CA HIS A 103 14.92 10.90 1.21
C HIS A 103 14.67 10.14 -0.11
N GLY A 104 14.70 8.81 -0.05
CA GLY A 104 14.52 7.95 -1.21
C GLY A 104 15.82 7.50 -1.89
N ASN A 105 16.97 8.11 -1.54
CA ASN A 105 18.28 7.81 -2.14
C ASN A 105 18.19 7.71 -3.68
N LEU A 106 17.65 8.76 -4.30
CA LEU A 106 17.16 8.76 -5.69
C LEU A 106 18.26 8.55 -6.74
N LEU A 107 19.49 8.98 -6.50
CA LEU A 107 20.61 8.75 -7.43
C LEU A 107 20.90 7.26 -7.59
N GLU A 108 21.11 6.57 -6.48
CA GLU A 108 21.32 5.12 -6.46
C GLU A 108 20.09 4.35 -6.99
N TYR A 109 18.89 4.87 -6.69
CA TYR A 109 17.64 4.29 -7.19
C TYR A 109 17.58 4.37 -8.72
N ALA A 110 17.90 5.55 -9.29
CA ALA A 110 17.88 5.78 -10.73
C ALA A 110 18.91 4.90 -11.49
N GLU A 111 20.10 4.70 -10.91
CA GLU A 111 21.13 3.84 -11.49
C GLU A 111 20.72 2.37 -11.55
N ARG A 112 20.01 1.89 -10.52
CA ARG A 112 19.66 0.47 -10.38
C ARG A 112 18.30 0.10 -11.01
N LEU A 113 17.38 1.04 -11.11
CA LEU A 113 16.02 0.78 -11.57
C LEU A 113 15.97 0.22 -13.00
N PRO A 114 16.72 0.76 -14.00
CA PRO A 114 16.73 0.18 -15.35
C PRO A 114 17.22 -1.28 -15.39
N GLY A 115 18.17 -1.65 -14.55
CA GLY A 115 18.63 -3.04 -14.41
C GLY A 115 17.56 -3.96 -13.81
N ARG A 116 16.65 -3.41 -12.99
CA ARG A 116 15.59 -4.18 -12.30
C ARG A 116 14.34 -4.40 -13.15
N ILE A 117 13.94 -3.42 -13.93
CA ILE A 117 12.70 -3.46 -14.73
C ILE A 117 12.93 -3.52 -16.24
N GLY A 118 14.17 -3.29 -16.68
CA GLY A 118 14.52 -3.14 -18.08
C GLY A 118 14.37 -1.70 -18.58
N VAL A 119 15.20 -1.32 -19.55
CA VAL A 119 15.26 0.04 -20.09
C VAL A 119 13.92 0.48 -20.68
N GLU A 120 13.25 -0.39 -21.45
CA GLU A 120 11.95 -0.06 -22.03
C GLU A 120 10.87 0.30 -20.98
N ARG A 121 10.77 -0.47 -19.89
CA ARG A 121 9.79 -0.19 -18.84
C ARG A 121 10.16 1.09 -18.10
N PHE A 122 11.45 1.36 -17.94
CA PHE A 122 11.93 2.60 -17.32
C PHE A 122 11.58 3.82 -18.17
N GLU A 123 11.75 3.77 -19.50
CA GLU A 123 11.34 4.86 -20.39
C GLU A 123 9.82 5.05 -20.38
N ARG A 124 9.04 3.97 -20.44
CA ARG A 124 7.57 4.06 -20.29
C ARG A 124 7.14 4.69 -18.95
N LEU A 125 7.86 4.39 -17.86
CA LEU A 125 7.60 5.02 -16.56
C LEU A 125 7.84 6.53 -16.59
N LYS A 126 8.90 6.99 -17.24
CA LYS A 126 9.20 8.41 -17.45
C LYS A 126 8.09 9.13 -18.24
N GLU A 127 7.59 8.50 -19.28
CA GLU A 127 6.49 9.05 -20.09
C GLU A 127 5.19 9.15 -19.29
N LYS A 128 4.86 8.07 -18.55
CA LYS A 128 3.64 8.02 -17.72
C LYS A 128 3.62 9.09 -16.64
N ARG A 129 4.76 9.42 -16.02
CA ARG A 129 4.80 10.40 -14.92
C ARG A 129 4.31 11.78 -15.34
N ASN A 130 4.47 12.12 -16.63
CA ASN A 130 4.08 13.42 -17.17
C ASN A 130 2.58 13.57 -17.42
N LYS A 131 1.81 12.46 -17.27
CA LYS A 131 0.36 12.47 -17.38
C LYS A 131 -0.26 13.02 -16.11
N THR A 132 -1.33 13.78 -16.27
CA THR A 132 -2.09 14.39 -15.16
C THR A 132 -3.30 13.56 -14.76
N ASP A 133 -3.46 12.38 -15.34
CA ASP A 133 -4.59 11.49 -15.11
C ASP A 133 -4.69 11.11 -13.63
N LYS A 134 -5.89 11.27 -13.08
CA LYS A 134 -6.23 10.86 -11.73
C LYS A 134 -7.14 9.65 -11.79
N PHE A 135 -6.89 8.69 -10.91
CA PHE A 135 -7.78 7.53 -10.77
C PHE A 135 -9.16 7.95 -10.26
N SER A 136 -10.21 7.46 -10.90
CA SER A 136 -11.59 7.56 -10.41
C SER A 136 -11.80 6.63 -9.19
N ILE A 137 -12.84 6.88 -8.39
CA ILE A 137 -13.16 6.03 -7.23
C ILE A 137 -13.37 4.56 -7.64
N PRO A 138 -14.11 4.21 -8.71
CA PRO A 138 -14.23 2.83 -9.17
C PRO A 138 -12.89 2.17 -9.50
N GLU A 139 -11.96 2.90 -10.16
CA GLU A 139 -10.62 2.39 -10.46
C GLU A 139 -9.79 2.15 -9.20
N LEU A 140 -9.89 3.04 -8.20
CA LEU A 140 -9.21 2.86 -6.91
C LEU A 140 -9.73 1.62 -6.17
N ILE A 141 -11.04 1.38 -6.19
CA ILE A 141 -11.66 0.20 -5.59
C ILE A 141 -11.20 -1.07 -6.32
N ALA A 142 -11.25 -1.09 -7.66
CA ALA A 142 -10.81 -2.23 -8.46
C ALA A 142 -9.33 -2.58 -8.21
N LYS A 143 -8.44 -1.58 -8.20
CA LYS A 143 -7.02 -1.76 -7.87
C LYS A 143 -6.82 -2.31 -6.46
N LYS A 144 -7.57 -1.81 -5.48
CA LYS A 144 -7.50 -2.30 -4.10
C LYS A 144 -7.84 -3.77 -4.00
N VAL A 145 -8.94 -4.20 -4.63
CA VAL A 145 -9.35 -5.62 -4.68
C VAL A 145 -8.29 -6.47 -5.37
N HIS A 146 -7.74 -6.00 -6.50
CA HIS A 146 -6.67 -6.68 -7.22
C HIS A 146 -5.45 -6.94 -6.33
N TYR A 147 -4.90 -5.90 -5.67
CA TYR A 147 -3.73 -6.08 -4.80
C TYR A 147 -4.03 -6.89 -3.55
N GLN A 148 -5.23 -6.83 -3.01
CA GLN A 148 -5.65 -7.72 -1.90
C GLN A 148 -5.62 -9.19 -2.31
N SER A 149 -6.03 -9.51 -3.54
CA SER A 149 -5.96 -10.87 -4.08
C SER A 149 -4.51 -11.33 -4.27
N LEU A 150 -3.65 -10.48 -4.82
CA LEU A 150 -2.21 -10.78 -4.96
C LEU A 150 -1.53 -11.00 -3.60
N ILE A 151 -1.86 -10.20 -2.59
CA ILE A 151 -1.35 -10.36 -1.22
C ILE A 151 -1.71 -11.74 -0.65
N LYS A 152 -2.93 -12.24 -0.88
CA LYS A 152 -3.33 -13.59 -0.43
C LYS A 152 -2.44 -14.65 -1.07
N ILE A 153 -2.27 -14.60 -2.39
CA ILE A 153 -1.43 -15.54 -3.15
C ILE A 153 0.02 -15.53 -2.64
N LEU A 154 0.58 -14.34 -2.37
CA LEU A 154 1.96 -14.19 -1.89
C LEU A 154 2.17 -14.70 -0.45
N LYS A 155 1.12 -14.74 0.37
CA LYS A 155 1.18 -15.26 1.75
C LYS A 155 1.02 -16.77 1.84
N GLU A 156 0.46 -17.40 0.81
CA GLU A 156 0.26 -18.86 0.74
C GLU A 156 1.51 -19.59 0.18
N LYS A 157 2.48 -18.84 -0.34
CA LYS A 157 3.80 -19.33 -0.79
C LYS A 157 4.84 -19.23 0.31
#